data_ff8d3d5ef2aa04b507bd12a66f832cb2
#
_entry.id   ff8d3d5ef2aa04b507bd12a66f832cb2
#
_cell.length_a   1.000
_cell.length_b   1.000
_cell.length_c   1.000
_cell.angle_alpha   90.00
_cell.angle_beta   90.00
_cell.angle_gamma   90.00
#
_symmetry.space_group_name_H-M   'P 1'
#
loop_
_entity.id
_entity.type
_entity.pdbx_description
1 polymer ?
#
loop_
_entity_poly.entity_id
_entity_poly.type
_entity_poly.pdbx_seq_one_letter_code
_entity_poly.pdbx_strand_id
1 'polypeptide(L)'
;AAIEKDGITAAVFAAIGITNQRETTLLWDRATGQPLANAIVWQDRRTADICADLKAQGHEAMITARTGLLLDAYFSGTKLKWLLDTIPGARDRADAGELAFGTVDSWLIWNLTGGRVHATDATNAARTMLYNIAENRWDAEILALLDIPAALLPEVRDCADDFGVTRADLFGREIPILGVAGDQHAAAMGQACFQPGMMKSTYGTGCFALLNTGDQMVPSQNRLLTTIAYQLDGKPTYALEGSIFIACAVVQWLRDGLKII
;
A
#
# COMPACT_ATOMS: atom_id res chain seq x y z
N ALA A 1 -13.97 -10.63 19.15
CA ALA A 1 -13.15 -10.23 20.31
C ALA A 1 -13.52 -8.83 20.84
N ALA A 2 -13.26 -7.70 20.11
CA ALA A 2 -13.60 -6.36 20.62
C ALA A 2 -15.12 -6.14 20.75
N ILE A 3 -15.87 -6.53 19.73
CA ILE A 3 -17.35 -6.41 19.70
C ILE A 3 -17.99 -7.22 20.84
N GLU A 4 -17.55 -8.45 21.04
CA GLU A 4 -18.07 -9.33 22.09
C GLU A 4 -17.74 -8.83 23.50
N LYS A 5 -16.55 -8.24 23.68
CA LYS A 5 -16.09 -7.76 24.98
C LYS A 5 -16.93 -6.62 25.54
N ASP A 6 -17.45 -5.76 24.66
CA ASP A 6 -18.21 -4.58 25.07
C ASP A 6 -19.74 -4.78 24.97
N GLY A 7 -20.21 -6.00 24.67
CA GLY A 7 -21.63 -6.31 24.52
C GLY A 7 -22.30 -5.61 23.33
N ILE A 8 -21.50 -5.07 22.40
CA ILE A 8 -21.97 -4.39 21.20
C ILE A 8 -22.30 -5.43 20.15
N THR A 9 -23.45 -5.30 19.50
CA THR A 9 -23.83 -6.15 18.38
C THR A 9 -23.37 -5.53 17.05
N ALA A 10 -23.07 -6.35 16.07
CA ALA A 10 -22.72 -5.88 14.73
C ALA A 10 -23.81 -5.01 14.08
N ALA A 11 -25.05 -5.07 14.59
CA ALA A 11 -26.19 -4.29 14.12
C ALA A 11 -25.99 -2.77 14.18
N VAL A 12 -25.14 -2.28 15.09
CA VAL A 12 -24.90 -0.84 15.28
C VAL A 12 -23.84 -0.28 14.33
N PHE A 13 -23.07 -1.11 13.61
CA PHE A 13 -22.04 -0.62 12.71
C PHE A 13 -22.63 -0.24 11.36
N ALA A 14 -22.45 1.02 10.97
CA ALA A 14 -22.89 1.52 9.67
C ALA A 14 -21.95 1.05 8.54
N ALA A 15 -20.65 1.03 8.80
CA ALA A 15 -19.62 0.67 7.83
C ALA A 15 -18.30 0.27 8.50
N ILE A 16 -17.39 -0.28 7.70
CA ILE A 16 -15.99 -0.56 8.04
C ILE A 16 -15.09 0.37 7.24
N GLY A 17 -14.11 0.98 7.92
CA GLY A 17 -12.94 1.61 7.33
C GLY A 17 -11.70 0.74 7.53
N ILE A 18 -10.87 0.59 6.51
CA ILE A 18 -9.63 -0.19 6.54
C ILE A 18 -8.44 0.75 6.49
N THR A 19 -7.49 0.56 7.39
CA THR A 19 -6.17 1.16 7.29
C THR A 19 -5.09 0.10 7.54
N ASN A 20 -3.95 0.23 6.90
CA ASN A 20 -2.92 -0.79 6.89
C ASN A 20 -1.52 -0.18 6.78
N GLN A 21 -0.52 -0.92 7.25
CA GLN A 21 0.86 -0.64 6.88
C GLN A 21 1.03 -0.80 5.37
N ARG A 22 1.53 0.24 4.72
CA ARG A 22 1.68 0.30 3.26
C ARG A 22 2.79 -0.63 2.78
N GLU A 23 2.90 -0.80 1.47
CA GLU A 23 3.99 -1.47 0.73
C GLU A 23 4.20 -2.96 1.04
N THR A 24 3.60 -3.49 2.10
CA THR A 24 3.65 -4.92 2.42
C THR A 24 2.94 -5.72 1.33
N THR A 25 3.66 -6.64 0.72
CA THR A 25 3.28 -7.30 -0.54
C THR A 25 2.80 -8.71 -0.32
N LEU A 26 1.64 -9.02 -0.87
CA LEU A 26 1.04 -10.36 -0.88
C LEU A 26 0.74 -10.83 -2.31
N LEU A 27 0.89 -12.13 -2.52
CA LEU A 27 0.50 -12.83 -3.76
C LEU A 27 -0.30 -14.07 -3.36
N TRP A 28 -1.50 -14.23 -3.92
CA TRP A 28 -2.39 -15.35 -3.55
C TRP A 28 -3.11 -15.94 -4.75
N ASP A 29 -3.56 -17.16 -4.59
CA ASP A 29 -4.38 -17.91 -5.54
C ASP A 29 -5.83 -17.41 -5.50
N ARG A 30 -6.39 -17.03 -6.66
CA ARG A 30 -7.76 -16.49 -6.74
C ARG A 30 -8.84 -17.52 -6.44
N ALA A 31 -8.61 -18.77 -6.76
CA ALA A 31 -9.62 -19.81 -6.58
C ALA A 31 -9.74 -20.25 -5.11
N THR A 32 -8.61 -20.32 -4.42
CA THR A 32 -8.54 -20.82 -3.03
C THR A 32 -8.44 -19.71 -1.98
N GLY A 33 -8.02 -18.51 -2.38
CA GLY A 33 -7.68 -17.42 -1.47
C GLY A 33 -6.41 -17.68 -0.64
N GLN A 34 -5.63 -18.72 -0.95
CA GLN A 34 -4.43 -19.06 -0.18
C GLN A 34 -3.22 -18.25 -0.67
N PRO A 35 -2.44 -17.65 0.25
CA PRO A 35 -1.21 -16.97 -0.13
C PRO A 35 -0.16 -17.98 -0.63
N LEU A 36 0.59 -17.61 -1.68
CA LEU A 36 1.65 -18.44 -2.24
C LEU A 36 2.91 -18.43 -1.36
N ALA A 37 3.09 -17.38 -0.57
CA ALA A 37 4.22 -17.20 0.34
C ALA A 37 3.84 -16.27 1.49
N ASN A 38 4.69 -16.17 2.50
CA ASN A 38 4.55 -15.16 3.54
C ASN A 38 4.60 -13.74 2.94
N ALA A 39 3.79 -12.83 3.48
CA ALA A 39 3.81 -11.44 3.09
C ALA A 39 5.21 -10.82 3.26
N ILE A 40 5.66 -10.07 2.25
CA ILE A 40 6.96 -9.37 2.31
C ILE A 40 6.70 -7.98 2.88
N VAL A 41 7.17 -7.77 4.11
CA VAL A 41 6.96 -6.51 4.84
C VAL A 41 7.74 -5.35 4.20
N TRP A 42 7.27 -4.12 4.43
CA TRP A 42 7.86 -2.89 3.89
C TRP A 42 9.35 -2.69 4.24
N GLN A 43 9.82 -3.19 5.39
CA GLN A 43 11.22 -3.11 5.84
C GLN A 43 12.15 -4.12 5.15
N ASP A 44 11.60 -5.13 4.47
CA ASP A 44 12.37 -6.21 3.85
C ASP A 44 13.22 -5.69 2.69
N ARG A 45 14.50 -6.02 2.68
CA ARG A 45 15.49 -5.54 1.72
C ARG A 45 15.91 -6.59 0.69
N ARG A 46 15.22 -7.74 0.60
CA ARG A 46 15.60 -8.85 -0.29
C ARG A 46 15.66 -8.47 -1.78
N THR A 47 15.01 -7.41 -2.20
CA THR A 47 14.99 -6.92 -3.58
C THR A 47 15.94 -5.74 -3.82
N ALA A 48 16.88 -5.48 -2.90
CA ALA A 48 17.83 -4.37 -3.04
C ALA A 48 18.71 -4.51 -4.29
N ASP A 49 19.12 -5.74 -4.64
CA ASP A 49 19.92 -6.00 -5.83
C ASP A 49 19.14 -5.74 -7.12
N ILE A 50 17.86 -6.13 -7.18
CA ILE A 50 16.96 -5.80 -8.30
C ILE A 50 16.87 -4.27 -8.49
N CYS A 51 16.74 -3.52 -7.40
CA CYS A 51 16.74 -2.07 -7.45
C CYS A 51 18.07 -1.49 -7.93
N ALA A 52 19.18 -2.07 -7.50
CA ALA A 52 20.53 -1.65 -7.94
C ALA A 52 20.73 -1.87 -9.44
N ASP A 53 20.32 -3.02 -9.95
CA ASP A 53 20.41 -3.36 -11.37
C ASP A 53 19.56 -2.42 -12.23
N LEU A 54 18.33 -2.15 -11.84
CA LEU A 54 17.45 -1.22 -12.53
C LEU A 54 17.99 0.22 -12.52
N LYS A 55 18.66 0.65 -11.43
CA LYS A 55 19.35 1.93 -11.37
C LYS A 55 20.54 1.98 -12.31
N ALA A 56 21.35 0.94 -12.35
CA ALA A 56 22.49 0.84 -13.25
C ALA A 56 22.06 0.89 -14.73
N GLN A 57 20.85 0.39 -15.04
CA GLN A 57 20.23 0.46 -16.37
C GLN A 57 19.59 1.83 -16.67
N GLY A 58 19.58 2.77 -15.72
CA GLY A 58 19.07 4.13 -15.91
C GLY A 58 17.56 4.32 -15.72
N HIS A 59 16.84 3.35 -15.15
CA HIS A 59 15.38 3.41 -15.02
C HIS A 59 14.86 4.30 -13.88
N GLU A 60 15.71 4.74 -12.94
CA GLU A 60 15.26 5.48 -11.74
C GLU A 60 14.52 6.78 -12.09
N ALA A 61 15.02 7.54 -13.07
CA ALA A 61 14.42 8.81 -13.46
C ALA A 61 12.98 8.65 -13.99
N MET A 62 12.74 7.65 -14.83
CA MET A 62 11.42 7.34 -15.38
C MET A 62 10.46 6.90 -14.27
N ILE A 63 10.88 5.99 -13.40
CA ILE A 63 10.08 5.50 -12.28
C ILE A 63 9.72 6.66 -11.35
N THR A 64 10.70 7.49 -10.96
CA THR A 64 10.45 8.64 -10.08
C THR A 64 9.50 9.65 -10.70
N ALA A 65 9.64 9.96 -11.98
CA ALA A 65 8.77 10.92 -12.66
C ALA A 65 7.32 10.47 -12.71
N ARG A 66 7.05 9.17 -12.82
CA ARG A 66 5.69 8.61 -12.94
C ARG A 66 5.05 8.28 -11.60
N THR A 67 5.83 7.74 -10.68
CA THR A 67 5.31 7.23 -9.40
C THR A 67 5.52 8.20 -8.24
N GLY A 68 6.38 9.21 -8.39
CA GLY A 68 6.83 10.07 -7.30
C GLY A 68 7.77 9.38 -6.30
N LEU A 69 8.11 8.12 -6.53
CA LEU A 69 8.89 7.29 -5.62
C LEU A 69 10.34 7.14 -6.09
N LEU A 70 11.24 6.88 -5.16
CA LEU A 70 12.58 6.43 -5.48
C LEU A 70 12.56 4.94 -5.87
N LEU A 71 13.52 4.50 -6.65
CA LEU A 71 13.69 3.08 -6.94
C LEU A 71 14.35 2.39 -5.73
N ASP A 72 13.54 1.83 -4.86
CA ASP A 72 13.98 1.23 -3.59
C ASP A 72 13.16 -0.03 -3.25
N ALA A 73 13.81 -0.98 -2.57
CA ALA A 73 13.20 -2.23 -2.07
C ALA A 73 12.07 -2.01 -1.06
N TYR A 74 11.89 -0.80 -0.56
CA TYR A 74 10.77 -0.38 0.28
C TYR A 74 9.42 -0.67 -0.38
N PHE A 75 9.29 -0.38 -1.67
CA PHE A 75 8.03 -0.43 -2.42
C PHE A 75 7.68 -1.82 -2.94
N SER A 76 6.40 -2.04 -3.28
CA SER A 76 5.86 -3.37 -3.58
C SER A 76 6.33 -3.95 -4.92
N GLY A 77 6.58 -3.12 -5.94
CA GLY A 77 6.78 -3.59 -7.31
C GLY A 77 7.92 -4.60 -7.47
N THR A 78 9.11 -4.31 -6.90
CA THR A 78 10.23 -5.25 -6.96
C THR A 78 10.01 -6.51 -6.10
N LYS A 79 9.23 -6.42 -5.03
CA LYS A 79 8.85 -7.59 -4.22
C LYS A 79 7.90 -8.52 -4.97
N LEU A 80 6.95 -7.95 -5.72
CA LEU A 80 6.07 -8.73 -6.59
C LEU A 80 6.87 -9.43 -7.69
N LYS A 81 7.77 -8.69 -8.37
CA LYS A 81 8.69 -9.30 -9.33
C LYS A 81 9.46 -10.47 -8.71
N TRP A 82 10.03 -10.27 -7.53
CA TRP A 82 10.79 -11.31 -6.82
C TRP A 82 9.93 -12.55 -6.52
N LEU A 83 8.68 -12.37 -6.08
CA LEU A 83 7.75 -13.49 -5.84
C LEU A 83 7.47 -14.27 -7.11
N LEU A 84 7.21 -13.57 -8.22
CA LEU A 84 6.95 -14.20 -9.51
C LEU A 84 8.17 -14.97 -10.04
N ASP A 85 9.38 -14.45 -9.81
CA ASP A 85 10.62 -15.05 -10.28
C ASP A 85 11.06 -16.27 -9.44
N THR A 86 10.74 -16.28 -8.14
CA THR A 86 11.26 -17.28 -7.20
C THR A 86 10.29 -18.41 -6.89
N ILE A 87 8.99 -18.18 -7.02
CA ILE A 87 7.98 -19.22 -6.76
C ILE A 87 7.78 -20.05 -8.04
N PRO A 88 8.04 -21.37 -8.01
CA PRO A 88 7.89 -22.22 -9.20
C PRO A 88 6.48 -22.14 -9.81
N GLY A 89 6.39 -21.85 -11.10
CA GLY A 89 5.13 -21.76 -11.86
C GLY A 89 4.30 -20.50 -11.58
N ALA A 90 4.78 -19.57 -10.74
CA ALA A 90 4.01 -18.38 -10.42
C ALA A 90 3.79 -17.46 -11.64
N ARG A 91 4.78 -17.35 -12.54
CA ARG A 91 4.65 -16.54 -13.76
C ARG A 91 3.57 -17.09 -14.68
N ASP A 92 3.62 -18.37 -15.02
CA ASP A 92 2.64 -19.01 -15.90
C ASP A 92 1.21 -18.85 -15.33
N ARG A 93 1.06 -19.01 -14.03
CA ARG A 93 -0.21 -18.84 -13.34
C ARG A 93 -0.67 -17.38 -13.30
N ALA A 94 0.27 -16.44 -13.18
CA ALA A 94 -0.03 -15.01 -13.23
C ALA A 94 -0.51 -14.59 -14.63
N ASP A 95 0.15 -15.09 -15.69
CA ASP A 95 -0.25 -14.86 -17.08
C ASP A 95 -1.61 -15.48 -17.39
N ALA A 96 -1.91 -16.63 -16.78
CA ALA A 96 -3.23 -17.28 -16.87
C ALA A 96 -4.33 -16.56 -16.06
N GLY A 97 -3.99 -15.51 -15.30
CA GLY A 97 -4.94 -14.76 -14.45
C GLY A 97 -5.40 -15.50 -13.19
N GLU A 98 -4.69 -16.57 -12.79
CA GLU A 98 -5.05 -17.40 -11.64
C GLU A 98 -4.63 -16.77 -10.30
N LEU A 99 -3.73 -15.79 -10.32
CA LEU A 99 -3.18 -15.15 -9.14
C LEU A 99 -3.72 -13.74 -8.96
N ALA A 100 -3.66 -13.25 -7.73
CA ALA A 100 -3.94 -11.89 -7.38
C ALA A 100 -2.81 -11.32 -6.50
N PHE A 101 -2.48 -10.07 -6.76
CA PHE A 101 -1.54 -9.27 -5.97
C PHE A 101 -2.30 -8.21 -5.19
N GLY A 102 -1.76 -7.82 -4.05
CA GLY A 102 -2.19 -6.63 -3.33
C GLY A 102 -1.30 -6.29 -2.15
N THR A 103 -1.57 -5.14 -1.58
CA THR A 103 -1.13 -4.74 -0.26
C THR A 103 -2.10 -5.28 0.79
N VAL A 104 -1.85 -5.02 2.07
CA VAL A 104 -2.63 -5.63 3.16
C VAL A 104 -4.12 -5.27 3.08
N ASP A 105 -4.45 -4.05 2.64
CA ASP A 105 -5.84 -3.61 2.40
C ASP A 105 -6.55 -4.49 1.38
N SER A 106 -5.94 -4.73 0.21
CA SER A 106 -6.52 -5.60 -0.83
C SER A 106 -6.73 -7.02 -0.31
N TRP A 107 -5.78 -7.55 0.47
CA TRP A 107 -5.90 -8.85 1.11
C TRP A 107 -7.05 -8.90 2.11
N LEU A 108 -7.22 -7.83 2.92
CA LEU A 108 -8.33 -7.73 3.87
C LEU A 108 -9.67 -7.64 3.15
N ILE A 109 -9.79 -6.79 2.12
CA ILE A 109 -11.00 -6.66 1.31
C ILE A 109 -11.36 -8.02 0.69
N TRP A 110 -10.39 -8.70 0.07
CA TRP A 110 -10.58 -10.02 -0.51
C TRP A 110 -11.15 -11.01 0.49
N ASN A 111 -10.54 -11.13 1.66
CA ASN A 111 -10.99 -12.07 2.69
C ASN A 111 -12.33 -11.68 3.33
N LEU A 112 -12.52 -10.42 3.63
CA LEU A 112 -13.77 -9.92 4.22
C LEU A 112 -14.95 -10.09 3.27
N THR A 113 -14.74 -9.91 1.98
CA THR A 113 -15.79 -10.06 0.96
C THR A 113 -15.94 -11.49 0.45
N GLY A 114 -15.09 -12.43 0.87
CA GLY A 114 -15.09 -13.82 0.39
C GLY A 114 -14.67 -13.96 -1.06
N GLY A 115 -13.68 -13.19 -1.49
CA GLY A 115 -13.12 -13.21 -2.83
C GLY A 115 -13.95 -12.47 -3.90
N ARG A 116 -15.02 -11.78 -3.51
CA ARG A 116 -15.91 -11.05 -4.44
C ARG A 116 -15.31 -9.74 -4.94
N VAL A 117 -14.44 -9.10 -4.16
CA VAL A 117 -13.83 -7.81 -4.49
C VAL A 117 -12.31 -7.90 -4.40
N HIS A 118 -11.65 -7.51 -5.48
CA HIS A 118 -10.20 -7.34 -5.56
C HIS A 118 -9.90 -5.88 -5.87
N ALA A 119 -9.78 -5.08 -4.83
CA ALA A 119 -9.61 -3.64 -4.93
C ALA A 119 -8.56 -3.13 -3.92
N THR A 120 -8.06 -1.94 -4.19
CA THR A 120 -7.22 -1.12 -3.32
C THR A 120 -7.65 0.33 -3.45
N ASP A 121 -7.15 1.22 -2.57
CA ASP A 121 -7.35 2.65 -2.75
C ASP A 121 -6.14 3.33 -3.42
N ALA A 122 -6.32 4.56 -3.87
CA ALA A 122 -5.28 5.33 -4.54
C ALA A 122 -4.04 5.57 -3.66
N THR A 123 -4.20 5.67 -2.33
CA THR A 123 -3.06 5.90 -1.43
C THR A 123 -2.17 4.66 -1.30
N ASN A 124 -2.74 3.47 -1.24
CA ASN A 124 -1.98 2.22 -1.26
C ASN A 124 -1.39 1.94 -2.65
N ALA A 125 -2.17 2.14 -3.72
CA ALA A 125 -1.69 2.00 -5.09
C ALA A 125 -0.45 2.87 -5.36
N ALA A 126 -0.48 4.13 -4.93
CA ALA A 126 0.63 5.09 -5.06
C ALA A 126 1.92 4.64 -4.36
N ARG A 127 1.86 3.64 -3.46
CA ARG A 127 3.04 3.11 -2.74
C ARG A 127 3.60 1.82 -3.34
N THR A 128 3.01 1.34 -4.41
CA THR A 128 3.45 0.09 -5.05
C THR A 128 4.67 0.23 -5.95
N MET A 129 4.99 1.44 -6.40
CA MET A 129 5.95 1.71 -7.50
C MET A 129 5.47 1.16 -8.86
N LEU A 130 4.20 0.84 -8.97
CA LEU A 130 3.55 0.35 -10.21
C LEU A 130 2.49 1.32 -10.73
N TYR A 131 2.14 2.32 -9.92
CA TYR A 131 1.03 3.23 -10.19
C TYR A 131 1.54 4.60 -10.62
N ASN A 132 1.08 5.08 -11.77
CA ASN A 132 1.36 6.41 -12.28
C ASN A 132 0.43 7.41 -11.59
N ILE A 133 0.98 8.19 -10.65
CA ILE A 133 0.20 9.11 -9.85
C ILE A 133 -0.26 10.36 -10.63
N ALA A 134 0.40 10.69 -11.74
CA ALA A 134 -0.02 11.79 -12.62
C ALA A 134 -1.19 11.39 -13.52
N GLU A 135 -1.22 10.15 -13.98
CA GLU A 135 -2.26 9.62 -14.87
C GLU A 135 -3.36 8.85 -14.13
N ASN A 136 -3.17 8.65 -12.83
CA ASN A 136 -4.10 7.96 -11.94
C ASN A 136 -4.46 6.54 -12.43
N ARG A 137 -3.44 5.76 -12.84
CA ARG A 137 -3.58 4.38 -13.35
C ARG A 137 -2.32 3.54 -13.16
N TRP A 138 -2.46 2.24 -13.23
CA TRP A 138 -1.31 1.33 -13.31
C TRP A 138 -0.47 1.66 -14.54
N ASP A 139 0.86 1.76 -14.37
CA ASP A 139 1.77 2.19 -15.43
C ASP A 139 2.23 1.01 -16.29
N ALA A 140 1.76 0.97 -17.54
CA ALA A 140 2.02 -0.15 -18.44
C ALA A 140 3.51 -0.34 -18.76
N GLU A 141 4.31 0.74 -18.80
CA GLU A 141 5.75 0.66 -19.10
C GLU A 141 6.52 0.12 -17.89
N ILE A 142 6.14 0.54 -16.67
CA ILE A 142 6.72 -0.02 -15.45
C ILE A 142 6.35 -1.49 -15.29
N LEU A 143 5.09 -1.86 -15.58
CA LEU A 143 4.64 -3.24 -15.55
C LEU A 143 5.45 -4.11 -16.54
N ALA A 144 5.65 -3.61 -17.76
CA ALA A 144 6.46 -4.29 -18.77
C ALA A 144 7.94 -4.39 -18.34
N LEU A 145 8.52 -3.32 -17.77
CA LEU A 145 9.89 -3.32 -17.26
C LEU A 145 10.11 -4.37 -16.18
N LEU A 146 9.14 -4.54 -15.28
CA LEU A 146 9.21 -5.50 -14.18
C LEU A 146 8.66 -6.88 -14.54
N ASP A 147 8.16 -7.04 -15.77
CA ASP A 147 7.51 -8.26 -16.26
C ASP A 147 6.36 -8.70 -15.33
N ILE A 148 5.45 -7.78 -15.04
CA ILE A 148 4.30 -7.98 -14.17
C ILE A 148 3.01 -7.96 -15.01
N PRO A 149 2.27 -9.08 -15.10
CA PRO A 149 0.98 -9.12 -15.78
C PRO A 149 -0.07 -8.20 -15.11
N ALA A 150 -0.72 -7.35 -15.90
CA ALA A 150 -1.76 -6.44 -15.39
C ALA A 150 -2.95 -7.17 -14.74
N ALA A 151 -3.20 -8.42 -15.12
CA ALA A 151 -4.26 -9.26 -14.54
C ALA A 151 -4.08 -9.53 -13.04
N LEU A 152 -2.86 -9.38 -12.50
CA LEU A 152 -2.57 -9.53 -11.08
C LEU A 152 -3.11 -8.38 -10.24
N LEU A 153 -3.30 -7.18 -10.83
CA LEU A 153 -3.47 -5.94 -10.09
C LEU A 153 -4.91 -5.72 -9.66
N PRO A 154 -5.13 -5.15 -8.45
CA PRO A 154 -6.47 -4.80 -7.99
C PRO A 154 -7.03 -3.59 -8.75
N GLU A 155 -8.34 -3.46 -8.74
CA GLU A 155 -9.01 -2.21 -9.11
C GLU A 155 -8.64 -1.11 -8.13
N VAL A 156 -8.29 0.08 -8.62
CA VAL A 156 -7.98 1.24 -7.76
C VAL A 156 -9.23 2.10 -7.63
N ARG A 157 -9.61 2.39 -6.39
CA ARG A 157 -10.79 3.19 -6.03
C ARG A 157 -10.40 4.42 -5.24
N ASP A 158 -11.36 5.30 -5.03
CA ASP A 158 -11.21 6.43 -4.11
C ASP A 158 -11.04 5.94 -2.66
N CYS A 159 -10.47 6.79 -1.80
CA CYS A 159 -10.31 6.43 -0.37
C CYS A 159 -11.68 6.26 0.34
N ALA A 160 -12.71 6.96 -0.13
CA ALA A 160 -14.10 6.80 0.29
C ALA A 160 -14.92 6.30 -0.90
N ASP A 161 -15.15 4.99 -0.95
CA ASP A 161 -15.82 4.31 -2.07
C ASP A 161 -16.48 3.01 -1.57
N ASP A 162 -17.24 2.35 -2.43
CA ASP A 162 -17.82 1.04 -2.15
C ASP A 162 -16.81 -0.07 -2.42
N PHE A 163 -16.21 -0.62 -1.38
CA PHE A 163 -15.33 -1.80 -1.44
C PHE A 163 -16.08 -3.12 -1.22
N GLY A 164 -17.40 -3.11 -1.35
CA GLY A 164 -18.27 -4.26 -1.17
C GLY A 164 -18.72 -4.45 0.29
N VAL A 165 -19.30 -5.60 0.54
CA VAL A 165 -19.81 -5.96 1.88
C VAL A 165 -19.11 -7.20 2.41
N THR A 166 -18.99 -7.28 3.74
CA THR A 166 -18.39 -8.43 4.40
C THR A 166 -19.24 -9.68 4.22
N ARG A 167 -18.64 -10.84 4.39
CA ARG A 167 -19.36 -12.09 4.56
C ARG A 167 -20.20 -12.04 5.85
N ALA A 168 -21.44 -12.48 5.76
CA ALA A 168 -22.36 -12.47 6.89
C ALA A 168 -21.92 -13.35 8.07
N ASP A 169 -21.18 -14.45 7.77
CA ASP A 169 -20.68 -15.38 8.78
C ASP A 169 -19.59 -14.80 9.69
N LEU A 170 -18.92 -13.71 9.27
CA LEU A 170 -17.88 -13.06 10.08
C LEU A 170 -18.45 -12.23 11.24
N PHE A 171 -19.60 -11.58 11.01
CA PHE A 171 -20.19 -10.62 11.96
C PHE A 171 -21.67 -10.89 12.24
N GLY A 172 -22.24 -12.00 11.74
CA GLY A 172 -23.67 -12.30 11.82
C GLY A 172 -24.53 -11.49 10.85
N ARG A 173 -23.93 -10.61 10.06
CA ARG A 173 -24.56 -9.80 9.00
C ARG A 173 -23.53 -9.28 8.02
N GLU A 174 -23.98 -8.82 6.87
CA GLU A 174 -23.15 -8.06 5.95
C GLU A 174 -22.97 -6.62 6.46
N ILE A 175 -21.73 -6.11 6.42
CA ILE A 175 -21.37 -4.75 6.77
C ILE A 175 -20.64 -4.14 5.57
N PRO A 176 -21.04 -2.98 5.05
CA PRO A 176 -20.35 -2.34 3.93
C PRO A 176 -18.94 -1.88 4.34
N ILE A 177 -18.00 -1.99 3.39
CA ILE A 177 -16.63 -1.45 3.51
C ILE A 177 -16.62 -0.18 2.67
N LEU A 178 -16.54 0.99 3.31
CA LEU A 178 -16.73 2.29 2.64
C LEU A 178 -15.52 3.22 2.72
N GLY A 179 -14.42 2.77 3.27
CA GLY A 179 -13.22 3.59 3.34
C GLY A 179 -11.96 2.74 3.44
N VAL A 180 -10.93 3.13 2.68
CA VAL A 180 -9.61 2.49 2.69
C VAL A 180 -8.54 3.57 2.55
N ALA A 181 -7.51 3.52 3.38
CA ALA A 181 -6.34 4.37 3.25
C ALA A 181 -5.11 3.75 3.91
N GLY A 182 -3.93 3.97 3.34
CA GLY A 182 -2.68 3.63 4.00
C GLY A 182 -2.52 4.36 5.34
N ASP A 183 -1.82 3.76 6.30
CA ASP A 183 -1.71 4.21 7.69
C ASP A 183 -1.27 5.68 7.83
N GLN A 184 -0.26 6.10 7.08
CA GLN A 184 0.24 7.47 7.12
C GLN A 184 -0.75 8.47 6.50
N HIS A 185 -1.53 8.04 5.53
CA HIS A 185 -2.58 8.82 4.86
C HIS A 185 -3.82 8.92 5.74
N ALA A 186 -4.24 7.82 6.35
CA ALA A 186 -5.30 7.82 7.36
C ALA A 186 -4.96 8.72 8.55
N ALA A 187 -3.67 8.72 8.99
CA ALA A 187 -3.20 9.62 10.03
C ALA A 187 -3.25 11.09 9.60
N ALA A 188 -2.93 11.43 8.34
CA ALA A 188 -3.05 12.80 7.82
C ALA A 188 -4.51 13.27 7.83
N MET A 189 -5.45 12.43 7.42
CA MET A 189 -6.89 12.71 7.50
C MET A 189 -7.36 12.85 8.95
N GLY A 190 -6.93 11.96 9.84
CA GLY A 190 -7.26 12.01 11.27
C GLY A 190 -6.70 13.24 11.99
N GLN A 191 -5.60 13.81 11.48
CA GLN A 191 -5.00 15.08 11.95
C GLN A 191 -5.59 16.31 11.22
N ALA A 192 -6.63 16.11 10.40
CA ALA A 192 -7.28 17.15 9.61
C ALA A 192 -6.33 17.95 8.67
N CYS A 193 -5.30 17.30 8.13
CA CYS A 193 -4.35 17.91 7.19
C CYS A 193 -4.93 18.00 5.77
N PHE A 194 -6.04 18.71 5.61
CA PHE A 194 -6.79 18.79 4.35
C PHE A 194 -6.39 19.97 3.45
N GLN A 195 -5.63 20.93 3.95
CA GLN A 195 -5.24 22.09 3.16
C GLN A 195 -3.77 22.04 2.76
N PRO A 196 -3.39 22.58 1.58
CA PRO A 196 -2.00 22.73 1.18
C PRO A 196 -1.17 23.44 2.26
N GLY A 197 0.00 22.92 2.55
CA GLY A 197 0.90 23.42 3.61
C GLY A 197 0.67 22.79 4.99
N MET A 198 -0.44 22.06 5.20
CA MET A 198 -0.63 21.30 6.43
C MET A 198 0.22 20.04 6.42
N MET A 199 0.83 19.74 7.56
CA MET A 199 1.73 18.60 7.72
C MET A 199 1.39 17.82 8.99
N LYS A 200 1.38 16.50 8.88
CA LYS A 200 1.43 15.59 10.03
C LYS A 200 2.80 14.96 10.14
N SER A 201 3.23 14.62 11.34
CA SER A 201 4.43 13.83 11.59
C SER A 201 4.13 12.75 12.61
N THR A 202 4.45 11.51 12.26
CA THR A 202 4.29 10.33 13.13
C THR A 202 5.65 9.90 13.63
N TYR A 203 5.78 9.75 14.95
CA TYR A 203 6.98 9.26 15.62
C TYR A 203 6.68 7.90 16.25
N GLY A 204 7.14 6.84 15.60
CA GLY A 204 7.00 5.45 16.03
C GLY A 204 8.30 4.70 15.82
N THR A 205 8.26 3.43 15.46
CA THR A 205 9.44 2.62 15.06
C THR A 205 10.29 3.41 14.06
N GLY A 206 9.63 3.94 13.00
CA GLY A 206 10.14 4.98 12.11
C GLY A 206 9.47 6.33 12.37
N CYS A 207 9.96 7.39 11.71
CA CYS A 207 9.31 8.69 11.63
C CYS A 207 8.85 8.94 10.20
N PHE A 208 7.61 9.41 10.04
CA PHE A 208 7.00 9.67 8.75
C PHE A 208 6.28 11.02 8.77
N ALA A 209 6.82 11.98 8.03
CA ALA A 209 6.19 13.27 7.82
C ALA A 209 5.47 13.30 6.49
N LEU A 210 4.24 13.80 6.44
CA LEU A 210 3.42 13.95 5.23
C LEU A 210 2.93 15.39 5.15
N LEU A 211 3.37 16.11 4.12
CA LEU A 211 3.00 17.49 3.84
C LEU A 211 2.02 17.54 2.66
N ASN A 212 0.79 17.98 2.90
CA ASN A 212 -0.22 18.17 1.86
C ASN A 212 0.23 19.26 0.88
N THR A 213 0.25 18.98 -0.43
CA THR A 213 0.62 19.91 -1.51
C THR A 213 -0.59 20.31 -2.38
N GLY A 214 -1.80 19.86 -2.02
CA GLY A 214 -3.02 20.12 -2.77
C GLY A 214 -3.06 19.35 -4.08
N ASP A 215 -3.47 20.03 -5.15
CA ASP A 215 -3.55 19.48 -6.51
C ASP A 215 -2.20 19.50 -7.26
N GLN A 216 -1.13 19.90 -6.59
CA GLN A 216 0.20 20.03 -7.17
C GLN A 216 1.06 18.79 -6.88
N MET A 217 1.41 18.05 -7.93
CA MET A 217 2.43 17.02 -7.87
C MET A 217 3.81 17.67 -7.82
N VAL A 218 4.35 17.90 -6.62
CA VAL A 218 5.63 18.57 -6.40
C VAL A 218 6.78 17.57 -6.46
N PRO A 219 7.67 17.62 -7.48
CA PRO A 219 8.86 16.77 -7.54
C PRO A 219 9.89 17.27 -6.51
N SER A 220 10.42 16.35 -5.72
CA SER A 220 11.44 16.68 -4.72
C SER A 220 12.85 16.64 -5.32
N GLN A 221 13.65 17.68 -5.04
CA GLN A 221 15.09 17.70 -5.34
C GLN A 221 15.94 17.18 -4.18
N ASN A 222 15.31 16.84 -3.04
CA ASN A 222 15.98 16.42 -1.80
C ASN A 222 15.61 15.00 -1.37
N ARG A 223 15.28 14.13 -2.33
CA ARG A 223 14.92 12.71 -2.11
C ARG A 223 13.69 12.48 -1.22
N LEU A 224 12.83 13.49 -1.05
CA LEU A 224 11.49 13.25 -0.51
C LEU A 224 10.64 12.53 -1.57
N LEU A 225 9.66 11.80 -1.12
CA LEU A 225 8.73 11.11 -2.00
C LEU A 225 7.55 12.02 -2.33
N THR A 226 7.07 11.95 -3.57
CA THR A 226 5.75 12.51 -3.92
C THR A 226 4.75 11.37 -3.94
N THR A 227 3.58 11.57 -3.34
CA THR A 227 2.56 10.54 -3.23
C THR A 227 1.16 11.14 -3.31
N ILE A 228 0.14 10.31 -3.47
CA ILE A 228 -1.25 10.71 -3.31
C ILE A 228 -1.56 10.75 -1.82
N ALA A 229 -1.94 11.90 -1.27
CA ALA A 229 -2.36 12.05 0.12
C ALA A 229 -3.72 11.39 0.38
N TYR A 230 -4.67 11.60 -0.50
CA TYR A 230 -5.98 10.94 -0.60
C TYR A 230 -6.58 11.23 -1.98
N GLN A 231 -7.57 10.42 -2.36
CA GLN A 231 -8.36 10.63 -3.58
C GLN A 231 -9.83 10.56 -3.24
N LEU A 232 -10.60 11.54 -3.71
CA LEU A 232 -12.05 11.65 -3.55
C LEU A 232 -12.65 12.16 -4.86
N ASP A 233 -13.80 11.61 -5.26
CA ASP A 233 -14.49 11.96 -6.52
C ASP A 233 -13.56 11.90 -7.75
N GLY A 234 -12.66 10.91 -7.79
CA GLY A 234 -11.67 10.72 -8.85
C GLY A 234 -10.55 11.78 -8.88
N LYS A 235 -10.47 12.65 -7.86
CA LYS A 235 -9.50 13.76 -7.81
C LYS A 235 -8.42 13.48 -6.76
N PRO A 236 -7.15 13.29 -7.17
CA PRO A 236 -6.06 13.11 -6.22
C PRO A 236 -5.67 14.44 -5.56
N THR A 237 -5.43 14.39 -4.27
CA THR A 237 -4.66 15.39 -3.52
C THR A 237 -3.29 14.81 -3.27
N TYR A 238 -2.24 15.59 -3.54
CA TYR A 238 -0.86 15.12 -3.43
C TYR A 238 -0.21 15.51 -2.11
N ALA A 239 0.89 14.84 -1.79
CA ALA A 239 1.74 15.17 -0.64
C ALA A 239 3.21 14.88 -0.92
N LEU A 240 4.07 15.59 -0.21
CA LEU A 240 5.47 15.21 -0.02
C LEU A 240 5.62 14.37 1.24
N GLU A 241 6.37 13.28 1.15
CA GLU A 241 6.64 12.41 2.28
C GLU A 241 8.15 12.30 2.56
N GLY A 242 8.51 12.52 3.82
CA GLY A 242 9.83 12.20 4.37
C GLY A 242 9.73 10.99 5.30
N SER A 243 10.63 10.01 5.10
CA SER A 243 10.62 8.75 5.86
C SER A 243 11.97 8.50 6.51
N ILE A 244 11.96 8.20 7.80
CA ILE A 244 13.10 7.69 8.58
C ILE A 244 12.70 6.33 9.12
N PHE A 245 13.31 5.26 8.61
CA PHE A 245 12.87 3.88 8.90
C PHE A 245 13.13 3.43 10.34
N ILE A 246 14.19 3.93 10.95
CA ILE A 246 14.57 3.63 12.33
C ILE A 246 14.65 4.94 13.11
N ALA A 247 13.68 5.18 13.99
CA ALA A 247 13.61 6.36 14.86
C ALA A 247 13.47 5.95 16.32
N CYS A 248 12.27 5.87 16.90
CA CYS A 248 12.10 5.48 18.30
C CYS A 248 12.54 4.03 18.55
N ALA A 249 12.61 3.18 17.53
CA ALA A 249 13.19 1.84 17.68
C ALA A 249 14.66 1.87 18.10
N VAL A 250 15.41 2.93 17.78
CA VAL A 250 16.79 3.07 18.27
C VAL A 250 16.84 3.27 19.78
N VAL A 251 15.89 3.99 20.35
CA VAL A 251 15.79 4.18 21.80
C VAL A 251 15.53 2.85 22.50
N GLN A 252 14.62 2.05 21.95
CA GLN A 252 14.36 0.71 22.46
C GLN A 252 15.61 -0.18 22.35
N TRP A 253 16.31 -0.14 21.23
CA TRP A 253 17.57 -0.89 21.04
C TRP A 253 18.67 -0.46 22.02
N LEU A 254 18.84 0.85 22.28
CA LEU A 254 19.78 1.36 23.26
C LEU A 254 19.44 0.88 24.67
N ARG A 255 18.14 0.88 25.02
CA ARG A 255 17.64 0.43 26.33
C ARG A 255 17.72 -1.08 26.49
N ASP A 256 17.13 -1.83 25.56
CA ASP A 256 16.89 -3.28 25.73
C ASP A 256 18.02 -4.13 25.14
N GLY A 257 18.65 -3.66 24.05
CA GLY A 257 19.74 -4.35 23.36
C GLY A 257 21.11 -4.04 23.93
N LEU A 258 21.48 -2.76 23.98
CA LEU A 258 22.79 -2.31 24.49
C LEU A 258 22.78 -2.03 25.98
N LYS A 259 21.63 -1.79 26.60
CA LYS A 259 21.47 -1.49 28.05
C LYS A 259 22.32 -0.32 28.52
N ILE A 260 22.39 0.75 27.72
CA ILE A 260 23.17 1.96 28.01
C ILE A 260 22.32 3.16 28.40
N ILE A 261 21.01 3.04 28.33
CA ILE A 261 20.01 3.99 28.84
C ILE A 261 18.91 3.24 29.59
#